data_845432f4947c12d0e8a8afcab55bbc74
#
_entry.id   845432f4947c12d0e8a8afcab55bbc74
#
_cell.length_a   1.000
_cell.length_b   1.000
_cell.length_c   1.000
_cell.angle_alpha   90.00
_cell.angle_beta   90.00
_cell.angle_gamma   90.00
#
_symmetry.space_group_name_H-M   'P 1'
#
loop_
_entity.id
_entity.type
_entity.pdbx_description
1 polymer ?
#
loop_
_entity_poly.entity_id
_entity_poly.type
_entity_poly.pdbx_seq_one_letter_code
_entity_poly.pdbx_strand_id
1 'polypeptide(L)'
;MPAPPLSNTFESGQPDGTVISAGNSGGGAGTAFSVITGSPTYSVTHVKAGSLAMSVDTTGTYAETHVAWTGLGSFTTNVWFRTYMYLTANPVATQPRLLCARTSAAANSGFVTMTTAGLLQSMNAAQAGSGTGTVPVALNQYIRVEWRILSSTTVGESEWWLYNTPEAPIGSFDDHTNTTGMVLGANTDGIRYGAATATGPANFHFWMDDVAVSSTGQVGPSGGVIPGPGDDPPIGFIGRGAGW
;
A
#
# COMPACT_ATOMS: atom_id res chain seq x y z
N MET A 1 12.38 -9.07 14.78
CA MET A 1 11.33 -8.44 13.95
C MET A 1 11.95 -8.17 12.59
N PRO A 2 11.24 -8.40 11.50
CA PRO A 2 11.82 -8.21 10.17
C PRO A 2 12.01 -6.71 9.91
N ALA A 3 13.22 -6.35 9.43
CA ALA A 3 13.52 -5.00 8.97
C ALA A 3 13.35 -4.92 7.44
N PRO A 4 12.92 -3.77 6.87
CA PRO A 4 12.88 -3.57 5.43
C PRO A 4 14.27 -3.80 4.76
N PRO A 5 14.29 -4.29 3.49
CA PRO A 5 13.13 -4.47 2.63
C PRO A 5 12.31 -5.72 2.96
N LEU A 6 10.98 -5.61 2.88
CA LEU A 6 10.04 -6.71 3.05
C LEU A 6 9.17 -6.84 1.81
N SER A 7 8.81 -8.06 1.45
CA SER A 7 7.83 -8.31 0.40
C SER A 7 7.02 -9.57 0.69
N ASN A 8 5.80 -9.63 0.13
CA ASN A 8 4.96 -10.82 0.13
C ASN A 8 4.12 -10.85 -1.15
N THR A 9 4.20 -11.96 -1.86
CA THR A 9 3.51 -12.20 -3.14
C THR A 9 2.25 -13.02 -2.98
N PHE A 10 1.88 -13.39 -1.75
CA PHE A 10 0.78 -14.30 -1.40
C PHE A 10 0.91 -15.73 -1.95
N GLU A 11 2.00 -16.09 -2.63
CA GLU A 11 2.26 -17.41 -3.23
C GLU A 11 2.64 -18.47 -2.18
N SER A 12 1.77 -18.66 -1.19
CA SER A 12 2.02 -19.57 -0.06
C SER A 12 1.69 -21.03 -0.34
N GLY A 13 1.12 -21.35 -1.52
CA GLY A 13 0.68 -22.69 -1.87
C GLY A 13 -0.59 -23.15 -1.15
N GLN A 14 -1.31 -22.23 -0.48
CA GLN A 14 -2.57 -22.54 0.20
C GLN A 14 -3.72 -22.70 -0.81
N PRO A 15 -4.74 -23.52 -0.48
CA PRO A 15 -5.96 -23.59 -1.28
C PRO A 15 -6.70 -22.26 -1.34
N ASP A 16 -7.48 -22.07 -2.44
CA ASP A 16 -8.43 -20.97 -2.57
C ASP A 16 -9.40 -20.91 -1.38
N GLY A 17 -9.72 -19.70 -0.94
CA GLY A 17 -10.59 -19.46 0.22
C GLY A 17 -9.94 -19.70 1.59
N THR A 18 -8.71 -20.17 1.65
CA THR A 18 -8.00 -20.34 2.93
C THR A 18 -7.78 -18.99 3.61
N VAL A 19 -8.16 -18.85 4.87
CA VAL A 19 -7.92 -17.65 5.67
C VAL A 19 -6.41 -17.44 5.86
N ILE A 20 -5.96 -16.24 5.54
CA ILE A 20 -4.56 -15.83 5.75
C ILE A 20 -4.29 -15.72 7.25
N SER A 21 -3.17 -16.27 7.68
CA SER A 21 -2.67 -16.22 9.05
C SER A 21 -1.17 -15.93 9.08
N ALA A 22 -0.63 -15.56 10.22
CA ALA A 22 0.82 -15.39 10.37
C ALA A 22 1.58 -16.69 10.06
N GLY A 23 0.99 -17.84 10.39
CA GLY A 23 1.61 -19.16 10.20
C GLY A 23 1.63 -19.65 8.75
N ASN A 24 0.75 -19.14 7.87
CA ASN A 24 0.64 -19.59 6.49
C ASN A 24 0.99 -18.50 5.46
N SER A 25 1.40 -17.31 5.88
CA SER A 25 1.68 -16.17 4.97
C SER A 25 3.17 -16.00 4.64
N GLY A 26 4.04 -16.87 5.11
CA GLY A 26 5.49 -16.83 4.86
C GLY A 26 5.97 -17.87 3.86
N GLY A 27 7.25 -18.17 3.91
CA GLY A 27 7.89 -19.19 3.07
C GLY A 27 8.05 -18.74 1.62
N GLY A 28 7.50 -19.51 0.67
CA GLY A 28 7.57 -19.17 -0.76
C GLY A 28 6.94 -17.84 -1.14
N ALA A 29 5.95 -17.37 -0.36
CA ALA A 29 5.31 -16.07 -0.56
C ALA A 29 6.21 -14.89 -0.16
N GLY A 30 7.26 -15.09 0.62
CA GLY A 30 8.12 -14.04 1.14
C GLY A 30 8.05 -13.87 2.65
N THR A 31 8.11 -12.63 3.14
CA THR A 31 8.07 -12.34 4.58
C THR A 31 6.66 -12.50 5.14
N ALA A 32 6.51 -13.36 6.14
CA ALA A 32 5.24 -13.57 6.82
C ALA A 32 4.72 -12.27 7.46
N PHE A 33 3.40 -12.09 7.43
CA PHE A 33 2.76 -10.99 8.15
C PHE A 33 2.78 -11.24 9.66
N SER A 34 3.00 -10.19 10.42
CA SER A 34 3.06 -10.27 11.88
C SER A 34 1.69 -10.15 12.55
N VAL A 35 0.74 -9.51 11.88
CA VAL A 35 -0.64 -9.31 12.37
C VAL A 35 -1.62 -9.54 11.23
N ILE A 36 -2.69 -10.29 11.51
CA ILE A 36 -3.85 -10.43 10.63
C ILE A 36 -5.08 -10.04 11.44
N THR A 37 -5.95 -9.25 10.85
CA THR A 37 -7.23 -8.83 11.44
C THR A 37 -8.37 -9.18 10.48
N GLY A 38 -9.49 -9.60 11.02
CA GLY A 38 -10.60 -10.12 10.21
C GLY A 38 -10.24 -11.44 9.55
N SER A 39 -10.80 -11.69 8.39
CA SER A 39 -10.64 -12.95 7.66
C SER A 39 -10.26 -12.71 6.19
N PRO A 40 -9.12 -12.04 5.90
CA PRO A 40 -8.63 -11.99 4.53
C PRO A 40 -8.32 -13.41 4.06
N THR A 41 -8.62 -13.73 2.80
CA THR A 41 -8.42 -15.07 2.26
C THR A 41 -7.47 -15.06 1.07
N TYR A 42 -6.81 -16.20 0.85
CA TYR A 42 -6.17 -16.47 -0.43
C TYR A 42 -7.22 -16.65 -1.52
N SER A 43 -6.96 -16.14 -2.70
CA SER A 43 -7.89 -16.21 -3.84
C SER A 43 -7.14 -16.50 -5.13
N VAL A 44 -7.69 -17.40 -5.92
CA VAL A 44 -7.27 -17.65 -7.31
C VAL A 44 -7.96 -16.72 -8.31
N THR A 45 -8.93 -15.91 -7.82
CA THR A 45 -9.62 -14.91 -8.63
C THR A 45 -8.84 -13.61 -8.61
N HIS A 46 -8.67 -13.00 -9.78
CA HIS A 46 -7.92 -11.75 -9.91
C HIS A 46 -6.52 -11.85 -9.28
N VAL A 47 -5.67 -12.71 -9.83
CA VAL A 47 -4.26 -12.84 -9.49
C VAL A 47 -3.44 -11.96 -10.43
N LYS A 48 -2.52 -11.16 -9.90
CA LYS A 48 -1.63 -10.31 -10.69
C LYS A 48 -0.47 -11.11 -11.26
N ALA A 49 0.14 -11.94 -10.43
CA ALA A 49 1.26 -12.81 -10.82
C ALA A 49 1.22 -14.09 -9.96
N GLY A 50 1.65 -15.22 -10.54
CA GLY A 50 1.59 -16.50 -9.84
C GLY A 50 0.21 -17.12 -9.85
N SER A 51 -0.28 -17.57 -8.71
CA SER A 51 -1.52 -18.34 -8.58
C SER A 51 -2.47 -17.85 -7.50
N LEU A 52 -2.03 -16.96 -6.62
CA LEU A 52 -2.80 -16.50 -5.46
C LEU A 52 -2.65 -14.99 -5.26
N ALA A 53 -3.73 -14.36 -4.81
CA ALA A 53 -3.78 -12.99 -4.31
C ALA A 53 -4.51 -12.97 -2.97
N MET A 54 -4.45 -11.87 -2.23
CA MET A 54 -5.29 -11.63 -1.06
C MET A 54 -6.63 -11.07 -1.49
N SER A 55 -7.72 -11.74 -1.10
CA SER A 55 -9.08 -11.24 -1.22
C SER A 55 -9.51 -10.54 0.07
N VAL A 56 -10.05 -9.35 -0.06
CA VAL A 56 -10.65 -8.57 1.03
C VAL A 56 -12.11 -8.37 0.70
N ASP A 57 -12.96 -9.13 1.38
CA ASP A 57 -14.42 -9.07 1.23
C ASP A 57 -15.03 -8.41 2.46
N THR A 58 -15.77 -7.33 2.22
CA THR A 58 -16.51 -6.60 3.25
C THR A 58 -18.01 -6.71 3.04
N THR A 59 -18.46 -7.86 2.55
CA THR A 59 -19.90 -8.14 2.30
C THR A 59 -20.73 -7.98 3.59
N GLY A 60 -21.81 -7.24 3.48
CA GLY A 60 -22.71 -6.91 4.58
C GLY A 60 -22.24 -5.68 5.37
N THR A 61 -21.36 -5.83 6.34
CA THR A 61 -20.84 -4.72 7.16
C THR A 61 -19.36 -4.55 6.92
N TYR A 62 -18.95 -3.35 6.60
CA TYR A 62 -17.52 -3.06 6.46
C TYR A 62 -16.83 -3.25 7.84
N ALA A 63 -15.87 -4.14 7.87
CA ALA A 63 -15.08 -4.43 9.06
C ALA A 63 -13.58 -4.39 8.73
N GLU A 64 -12.75 -4.18 9.73
CA GLU A 64 -11.30 -4.30 9.55
C GLU A 64 -10.96 -5.70 9.04
N THR A 65 -10.36 -5.78 7.86
CA THR A 65 -9.88 -7.02 7.24
C THR A 65 -8.58 -6.72 6.52
N HIS A 66 -7.47 -7.03 7.17
CA HIS A 66 -6.15 -6.66 6.65
C HIS A 66 -5.05 -7.62 7.12
N VAL A 67 -3.94 -7.60 6.39
CA VAL A 67 -2.66 -8.14 6.82
C VAL A 67 -1.71 -6.99 7.17
N ALA A 68 -0.77 -7.22 8.09
CA ALA A 68 0.15 -6.18 8.52
C ALA A 68 1.55 -6.69 8.86
N TRP A 69 2.52 -5.84 8.62
CA TRP A 69 3.81 -5.91 9.30
C TRP A 69 3.86 -4.84 10.38
N THR A 70 4.39 -5.20 11.55
CA THR A 70 4.65 -4.30 12.68
C THR A 70 6.06 -4.52 13.19
N GLY A 71 6.61 -3.53 13.89
CA GLY A 71 7.99 -3.59 14.36
C GLY A 71 9.00 -3.39 13.23
N LEU A 72 8.69 -2.49 12.28
CA LEU A 72 9.56 -2.21 11.14
C LEU A 72 10.88 -1.52 11.52
N GLY A 73 10.97 -0.90 12.70
CA GLY A 73 12.16 -0.20 13.17
C GLY A 73 11.91 1.24 13.61
N SER A 74 10.64 1.64 13.79
CA SER A 74 10.25 2.98 14.28
C SER A 74 10.89 4.13 13.48
N PHE A 75 10.75 4.07 12.15
CA PHE A 75 11.35 5.05 11.25
C PHE A 75 10.82 6.47 11.47
N THR A 76 11.73 7.40 11.63
CA THR A 76 11.50 8.85 11.61
C THR A 76 11.89 9.47 10.28
N THR A 77 12.39 8.66 9.35
CA THR A 77 12.74 8.99 7.97
C THR A 77 11.69 8.45 7.01
N ASN A 78 11.90 8.63 5.72
CA ASN A 78 11.01 8.11 4.69
C ASN A 78 10.90 6.58 4.75
N VAL A 79 9.67 6.09 4.59
CA VAL A 79 9.37 4.67 4.35
C VAL A 79 8.45 4.60 3.14
N TRP A 80 8.73 3.66 2.24
CA TRP A 80 7.98 3.43 1.00
C TRP A 80 7.23 2.11 1.08
N PHE A 81 6.01 2.12 0.56
CA PHE A 81 5.13 0.98 0.48
C PHE A 81 4.69 0.78 -0.96
N ARG A 82 4.51 -0.47 -1.37
CA ARG A 82 3.91 -0.84 -2.65
C ARG A 82 2.81 -1.86 -2.42
N THR A 83 1.76 -1.77 -3.21
CA THR A 83 0.75 -2.81 -3.38
C THR A 83 0.21 -2.79 -4.79
N TYR A 84 -0.14 -3.96 -5.30
CA TYR A 84 -1.02 -4.09 -6.45
C TYR A 84 -2.44 -4.29 -5.94
N MET A 85 -3.40 -3.64 -6.59
CA MET A 85 -4.82 -3.75 -6.23
C MET A 85 -5.66 -3.99 -7.47
N TYR A 86 -6.68 -4.82 -7.33
CA TYR A 86 -7.72 -5.04 -8.33
C TYR A 86 -9.06 -4.63 -7.72
N LEU A 87 -9.74 -3.69 -8.37
CA LEU A 87 -11.01 -3.16 -7.91
C LEU A 87 -12.05 -3.34 -9.01
N THR A 88 -13.25 -3.77 -8.64
CA THR A 88 -14.35 -3.97 -9.59
C THR A 88 -15.31 -2.79 -9.65
N ALA A 89 -15.32 -1.94 -8.62
CA ALA A 89 -16.19 -0.77 -8.52
C ALA A 89 -15.58 0.32 -7.64
N ASN A 90 -16.05 1.54 -7.82
CA ASN A 90 -15.78 2.64 -6.90
C ASN A 90 -16.55 2.42 -5.59
N PRO A 91 -16.03 2.92 -4.45
CA PRO A 91 -16.77 2.86 -3.19
C PRO A 91 -18.04 3.70 -3.26
N VAL A 92 -19.09 3.22 -2.59
CA VAL A 92 -20.38 3.91 -2.49
C VAL A 92 -20.49 4.57 -1.11
N ALA A 93 -20.77 5.84 -1.07
CA ALA A 93 -21.06 6.66 0.11
C ALA A 93 -19.88 6.89 1.08
N THR A 94 -19.06 5.90 1.39
CA THR A 94 -17.99 6.00 2.39
C THR A 94 -16.64 5.60 1.77
N GLN A 95 -15.57 6.30 2.12
CA GLN A 95 -14.24 6.05 1.61
C GLN A 95 -13.57 4.88 2.36
N PRO A 96 -13.17 3.78 1.69
CA PRO A 96 -12.39 2.71 2.31
C PRO A 96 -10.97 3.19 2.60
N ARG A 97 -10.38 2.79 3.72
CA ARG A 97 -8.96 2.94 4.02
C ARG A 97 -8.24 1.69 3.55
N LEU A 98 -7.52 1.82 2.45
CA LEU A 98 -6.87 0.70 1.77
C LEU A 98 -5.49 0.38 2.35
N LEU A 99 -4.77 1.42 2.78
CA LEU A 99 -3.47 1.33 3.43
C LEU A 99 -3.50 2.16 4.72
N CYS A 100 -2.82 1.68 5.76
CA CYS A 100 -2.67 2.43 7.01
C CYS A 100 -1.27 2.24 7.59
N ALA A 101 -0.49 3.30 7.65
CA ALA A 101 0.76 3.33 8.40
C ALA A 101 0.49 3.45 9.91
N ARG A 102 1.35 2.82 10.71
CA ARG A 102 1.22 2.73 12.16
C ARG A 102 2.48 3.22 12.86
N THR A 103 2.31 3.84 14.01
CA THR A 103 3.42 4.17 14.91
C THR A 103 3.81 2.96 15.77
N SER A 104 4.96 3.02 16.44
CA SER A 104 5.40 2.02 17.43
C SER A 104 4.45 1.90 18.63
N ALA A 105 3.68 2.93 18.94
CA ALA A 105 2.59 2.90 19.93
C ALA A 105 1.31 2.24 19.38
N ALA A 106 1.35 1.61 18.22
CA ALA A 106 0.22 1.02 17.53
C ALA A 106 -0.93 2.00 17.20
N ALA A 107 -0.68 3.31 17.19
CA ALA A 107 -1.61 4.32 16.73
C ALA A 107 -1.57 4.43 15.19
N ASN A 108 -2.67 4.83 14.58
CA ASN A 108 -2.69 5.15 13.16
C ASN A 108 -1.86 6.42 12.91
N SER A 109 -1.06 6.38 11.86
CA SER A 109 -0.19 7.49 11.44
C SER A 109 -0.79 8.22 10.25
N GLY A 110 -1.03 7.51 9.16
CA GLY A 110 -1.64 8.04 7.95
C GLY A 110 -2.33 6.95 7.15
N PHE A 111 -3.07 7.36 6.13
CA PHE A 111 -3.85 6.44 5.30
C PHE A 111 -3.73 6.82 3.82
N VAL A 112 -3.85 5.79 2.96
CA VAL A 112 -4.33 5.95 1.58
C VAL A 112 -5.74 5.41 1.51
N THR A 113 -6.64 6.22 1.00
CA THR A 113 -8.06 5.92 0.83
C THR A 113 -8.49 6.15 -0.62
N MET A 114 -9.66 5.67 -0.98
CA MET A 114 -10.27 5.94 -2.29
C MET A 114 -11.59 6.69 -2.10
N THR A 115 -11.77 7.78 -2.81
CA THR A 115 -13.02 8.56 -2.81
C THR A 115 -14.12 7.84 -3.59
N THR A 116 -15.37 8.27 -3.44
CA THR A 116 -16.49 7.73 -4.22
C THR A 116 -16.39 8.01 -5.73
N ALA A 117 -15.56 8.98 -6.12
CA ALA A 117 -15.22 9.24 -7.52
C ALA A 117 -14.08 8.35 -8.06
N GLY A 118 -13.55 7.42 -7.25
CA GLY A 118 -12.44 6.56 -7.61
C GLY A 118 -11.06 7.21 -7.52
N LEU A 119 -10.93 8.37 -6.89
CA LEU A 119 -9.65 9.07 -6.74
C LEU A 119 -8.93 8.60 -5.48
N LEU A 120 -7.63 8.39 -5.56
CA LEU A 120 -6.82 8.18 -4.36
C LEU A 120 -6.70 9.47 -3.56
N GLN A 121 -6.61 9.33 -2.23
CA GLN A 121 -6.47 10.46 -1.32
C GLN A 121 -5.60 10.07 -0.13
N SER A 122 -4.72 10.96 0.30
CA SER A 122 -4.04 10.88 1.60
C SER A 122 -4.96 11.34 2.72
N MET A 123 -4.81 10.70 3.89
CA MET A 123 -5.41 11.16 5.15
C MET A 123 -4.36 11.15 6.25
N ASN A 124 -4.46 12.09 7.18
CA ASN A 124 -3.61 12.12 8.36
C ASN A 124 -4.11 11.18 9.48
N ALA A 125 -3.40 11.16 10.61
CA ALA A 125 -3.76 10.35 11.79
C ALA A 125 -5.16 10.68 12.34
N ALA A 126 -5.62 11.92 12.24
CA ALA A 126 -6.97 12.36 12.63
C ALA A 126 -8.04 12.02 11.56
N GLN A 127 -7.65 11.34 10.49
CA GLN A 127 -8.51 10.95 9.37
C GLN A 127 -9.07 12.14 8.56
N ALA A 128 -8.42 13.30 8.66
CA ALA A 128 -8.70 14.43 7.79
C ALA A 128 -8.05 14.18 6.43
N GLY A 129 -8.86 14.27 5.37
CA GLY A 129 -8.42 14.06 3.99
C GLY A 129 -7.63 15.26 3.47
N SER A 130 -6.55 14.96 2.75
CA SER A 130 -5.75 15.93 2.02
C SER A 130 -5.07 15.22 0.85
N GLY A 131 -4.52 15.97 -0.11
CA GLY A 131 -3.80 15.36 -1.23
C GLY A 131 -4.65 14.39 -2.05
N THR A 132 -5.78 14.87 -2.57
CA THR A 132 -6.65 14.10 -3.47
C THR A 132 -6.10 14.15 -4.89
N GLY A 133 -6.04 13.00 -5.55
CA GLY A 133 -5.67 12.87 -6.95
C GLY A 133 -6.69 13.45 -7.93
N THR A 134 -6.31 13.40 -9.18
CA THR A 134 -7.12 13.92 -10.31
C THR A 134 -7.48 12.85 -11.33
N VAL A 135 -6.73 11.73 -11.35
CA VAL A 135 -6.97 10.60 -12.25
C VAL A 135 -7.62 9.46 -11.47
N PRO A 136 -8.77 8.96 -11.93
CA PRO A 136 -9.42 7.81 -11.29
C PRO A 136 -8.57 6.54 -11.39
N VAL A 137 -8.68 5.73 -10.36
CA VAL A 137 -8.20 4.35 -10.35
C VAL A 137 -8.89 3.56 -11.46
N ALA A 138 -8.12 2.85 -12.29
CA ALA A 138 -8.69 1.97 -13.30
C ALA A 138 -9.34 0.75 -12.66
N LEU A 139 -10.58 0.47 -13.07
CA LEU A 139 -11.36 -0.67 -12.58
C LEU A 139 -11.17 -1.89 -13.48
N ASN A 140 -11.46 -3.08 -12.94
CA ASN A 140 -11.41 -4.36 -13.63
C ASN A 140 -10.04 -4.71 -14.23
N GLN A 141 -9.00 -4.18 -13.63
CA GLN A 141 -7.61 -4.51 -13.91
C GLN A 141 -6.75 -4.28 -12.67
N TYR A 142 -5.56 -4.85 -12.63
CA TYR A 142 -4.59 -4.49 -11.60
C TYR A 142 -4.05 -3.09 -11.83
N ILE A 143 -3.91 -2.35 -10.74
CA ILE A 143 -3.17 -1.10 -10.63
C ILE A 143 -2.03 -1.29 -9.64
N ARG A 144 -1.01 -0.45 -9.70
CA ARG A 144 0.00 -0.33 -8.67
C ARG A 144 -0.16 0.99 -7.92
N VAL A 145 -0.14 0.91 -6.60
CA VAL A 145 -0.04 2.08 -5.73
C VAL A 145 1.27 2.00 -4.96
N GLU A 146 2.04 3.05 -5.05
CA GLU A 146 3.19 3.26 -4.20
C GLU A 146 2.93 4.43 -3.27
N TRP A 147 3.39 4.32 -2.04
CA TRP A 147 3.14 5.32 -1.01
C TRP A 147 4.39 5.55 -0.19
N ARG A 148 4.78 6.81 -0.05
CA ARG A 148 5.84 7.26 0.85
C ARG A 148 5.23 7.98 2.02
N ILE A 149 5.79 7.75 3.21
CA ILE A 149 5.44 8.50 4.41
C ILE A 149 6.72 8.98 5.10
N LEU A 150 6.74 10.25 5.47
CA LEU A 150 7.68 10.85 6.41
C LEU A 150 6.91 11.21 7.67
N SER A 151 7.10 10.41 8.72
CA SER A 151 6.39 10.61 9.98
C SER A 151 6.88 11.85 10.70
N SER A 152 5.93 12.65 11.17
CA SER A 152 6.18 13.79 12.06
C SER A 152 4.90 14.16 12.79
N THR A 153 5.02 14.66 13.99
CA THR A 153 3.87 15.17 14.76
C THR A 153 3.41 16.56 14.32
N THR A 154 4.15 17.22 13.42
CA THR A 154 3.87 18.60 12.98
C THR A 154 4.04 18.85 11.50
N VAL A 155 5.09 18.28 10.87
CA VAL A 155 5.52 18.60 9.51
C VAL A 155 5.73 17.34 8.65
N GLY A 156 4.97 16.29 8.90
CA GLY A 156 5.04 15.04 8.14
C GLY A 156 4.64 15.22 6.68
N GLU A 157 5.02 14.23 5.87
CA GLU A 157 4.69 14.20 4.45
C GLU A 157 4.06 12.85 4.10
N SER A 158 3.06 12.90 3.23
CA SER A 158 2.44 11.73 2.61
C SER A 158 2.42 11.93 1.11
N GLU A 159 3.06 11.04 0.39
CA GLU A 159 3.19 11.09 -1.05
C GLU A 159 2.81 9.74 -1.65
N TRP A 160 1.95 9.74 -2.66
CA TRP A 160 1.57 8.51 -3.33
C TRP A 160 1.61 8.69 -4.86
N TRP A 161 1.78 7.56 -5.54
CA TRP A 161 1.82 7.42 -7.00
C TRP A 161 0.83 6.33 -7.41
N LEU A 162 0.00 6.64 -8.39
CA LEU A 162 -0.92 5.72 -9.04
C LEU A 162 -0.36 5.31 -10.40
N TYR A 163 -0.33 4.02 -10.66
CA TYR A 163 0.01 3.42 -11.94
C TYR A 163 -1.16 2.55 -12.39
N ASN A 164 -2.00 3.06 -13.28
CA ASN A 164 -3.07 2.30 -13.92
C ASN A 164 -2.50 1.27 -14.93
N THR A 165 -1.27 1.49 -15.40
CA THR A 165 -0.44 0.47 -16.04
C THR A 165 0.53 -0.09 -14.99
N PRO A 166 0.23 -1.24 -14.35
CA PRO A 166 0.88 -1.65 -13.10
C PRO A 166 2.38 -1.89 -13.23
N GLU A 167 2.88 -2.29 -14.41
CA GLU A 167 4.30 -2.54 -14.66
C GLU A 167 5.04 -1.31 -15.24
N ALA A 168 4.39 -0.15 -15.32
CA ALA A 168 5.06 1.08 -15.73
C ALA A 168 6.26 1.37 -14.82
N PRO A 169 7.39 1.84 -15.38
CA PRO A 169 8.59 2.14 -14.59
C PRO A 169 8.34 3.28 -13.59
N ILE A 170 9.19 3.37 -12.57
CA ILE A 170 9.19 4.51 -11.64
C ILE A 170 9.29 5.81 -12.45
N GLY A 171 8.45 6.80 -12.11
CA GLY A 171 8.36 8.07 -12.80
C GLY A 171 7.34 8.13 -13.96
N SER A 172 6.80 6.98 -14.40
CA SER A 172 5.74 6.91 -15.43
C SER A 172 4.36 6.66 -14.80
N PHE A 173 4.05 7.40 -13.74
CA PHE A 173 2.77 7.34 -13.03
C PHE A 173 1.66 8.05 -13.80
N ASP A 174 0.41 7.62 -13.61
CA ASP A 174 -0.79 8.24 -14.16
C ASP A 174 -1.28 9.40 -13.29
N ASP A 175 -1.05 9.29 -11.95
CA ASP A 175 -1.37 10.35 -10.99
C ASP A 175 -0.40 10.34 -9.82
N HIS A 176 -0.24 11.50 -9.18
CA HIS A 176 0.69 11.69 -8.08
C HIS A 176 0.27 12.85 -7.20
N THR A 177 0.45 12.69 -5.90
CA THR A 177 0.24 13.79 -4.95
C THR A 177 1.27 13.72 -3.84
N ASN A 178 1.88 14.86 -3.54
CA ASN A 178 2.70 15.06 -2.34
C ASN A 178 2.01 16.06 -1.42
N THR A 179 1.70 15.65 -0.21
CA THR A 179 1.08 16.47 0.83
C THR A 179 2.04 16.66 1.99
N THR A 180 2.38 17.89 2.27
CA THR A 180 3.29 18.28 3.36
C THR A 180 2.52 18.88 4.54
N GLY A 181 3.19 19.04 5.69
CA GLY A 181 2.59 19.64 6.88
C GLY A 181 1.55 18.76 7.56
N MET A 182 1.59 17.45 7.32
CA MET A 182 0.65 16.50 7.91
C MET A 182 1.06 16.08 9.32
N VAL A 183 0.08 15.87 10.18
CA VAL A 183 0.28 15.22 11.49
C VAL A 183 0.19 13.71 11.27
N LEU A 184 1.34 13.04 11.19
CA LEU A 184 1.46 11.62 10.82
C LEU A 184 2.01 10.74 11.95
N GLY A 185 2.08 11.28 13.19
CA GLY A 185 2.66 10.58 14.34
C GLY A 185 4.18 10.68 14.41
N ALA A 186 4.77 10.17 15.50
CA ALA A 186 6.19 10.36 15.81
C ALA A 186 7.13 9.49 14.94
N ASN A 187 6.64 8.38 14.42
CA ASN A 187 7.41 7.42 13.60
C ASN A 187 6.48 6.54 12.77
N THR A 188 7.07 5.81 11.83
CA THR A 188 6.42 4.70 11.12
C THR A 188 7.05 3.38 11.57
N ASP A 189 6.26 2.50 12.15
CA ASP A 189 6.69 1.20 12.66
C ASP A 189 5.84 0.03 12.15
N GLY A 190 4.84 0.30 11.35
CA GLY A 190 4.00 -0.74 10.74
C GLY A 190 3.18 -0.24 9.58
N ILE A 191 2.66 -1.19 8.82
CA ILE A 191 1.77 -0.99 7.68
C ILE A 191 0.69 -2.05 7.67
N ARG A 192 -0.55 -1.65 7.39
CA ARG A 192 -1.69 -2.51 7.10
C ARG A 192 -2.05 -2.42 5.62
N TYR A 193 -2.33 -3.56 5.01
CA TYR A 193 -2.81 -3.72 3.65
C TYR A 193 -4.18 -4.39 3.68
N GLY A 194 -5.18 -3.78 3.07
CA GLY A 194 -6.56 -4.28 3.08
C GLY A 194 -7.54 -3.24 3.60
N ALA A 195 -8.69 -3.69 4.11
CA ALA A 195 -9.63 -2.84 4.84
C ALA A 195 -9.02 -2.45 6.19
N ALA A 196 -8.17 -1.42 6.17
CA ALA A 196 -7.22 -1.12 7.24
C ALA A 196 -7.85 -0.47 8.49
N THR A 197 -9.11 -0.07 8.41
CA THR A 197 -9.93 0.42 9.54
C THR A 197 -11.37 -0.05 9.36
N ALA A 198 -12.21 0.11 10.40
CA ALA A 198 -13.65 -0.20 10.32
C ALA A 198 -14.47 0.86 9.55
N THR A 199 -13.81 1.82 8.89
CA THR A 199 -14.50 2.86 8.11
C THR A 199 -14.40 2.54 6.63
N GLY A 200 -15.54 2.33 5.98
CA GLY A 200 -15.63 2.05 4.55
C GLY A 200 -17.05 1.63 4.14
N PRO A 201 -17.30 1.47 2.85
CA PRO A 201 -18.61 1.07 2.33
C PRO A 201 -18.85 -0.42 2.59
N ALA A 202 -20.07 -0.78 2.93
CA ALA A 202 -20.52 -2.18 2.88
C ALA A 202 -20.46 -2.73 1.44
N ASN A 203 -20.29 -4.03 1.31
CA ASN A 203 -20.19 -4.73 0.03
C ASN A 203 -19.08 -4.20 -0.89
N PHE A 204 -17.95 -3.82 -0.33
CA PHE A 204 -16.78 -3.41 -1.07
C PHE A 204 -15.79 -4.59 -1.11
N HIS A 205 -15.58 -5.15 -2.29
CA HIS A 205 -14.70 -6.29 -2.51
C HIS A 205 -13.55 -5.88 -3.42
N PHE A 206 -12.34 -6.23 -3.03
CA PHE A 206 -11.12 -5.96 -3.79
C PHE A 206 -10.04 -6.99 -3.48
N TRP A 207 -9.05 -7.05 -4.36
CA TRP A 207 -7.90 -7.96 -4.21
C TRP A 207 -6.63 -7.15 -4.10
N MET A 208 -5.68 -7.69 -3.34
CA MET A 208 -4.33 -7.17 -3.25
C MET A 208 -3.32 -8.27 -3.55
N ASP A 209 -2.23 -7.86 -4.18
CA ASP A 209 -1.14 -8.76 -4.52
C ASP A 209 0.19 -8.03 -4.38
N ASP A 210 1.28 -8.80 -4.22
CA ASP A 210 2.67 -8.37 -4.30
C ASP A 210 2.94 -7.07 -3.51
N VAL A 211 2.73 -7.14 -2.20
CA VAL A 211 2.96 -6.03 -1.27
C VAL A 211 4.42 -5.95 -0.86
N ALA A 212 4.94 -4.73 -0.67
CA ALA A 212 6.33 -4.54 -0.24
C ALA A 212 6.53 -3.27 0.59
N VAL A 213 7.62 -3.27 1.36
CA VAL A 213 8.11 -2.13 2.17
C VAL A 213 9.59 -1.91 1.89
N SER A 214 10.00 -0.67 1.73
CA SER A 214 11.39 -0.23 1.63
C SER A 214 11.65 0.96 2.56
N SER A 215 12.85 1.03 3.11
CA SER A 215 13.33 2.20 3.89
C SER A 215 14.37 3.03 3.13
N THR A 216 14.68 2.66 1.89
CA THR A 216 15.76 3.27 1.11
C THR A 216 15.30 3.97 -0.16
N GLY A 217 14.13 3.63 -0.69
CA GLY A 217 13.60 4.25 -1.91
C GLY A 217 12.28 3.65 -2.36
N GLN A 218 11.73 4.21 -3.42
CA GLN A 218 10.53 3.73 -4.08
C GLN A 218 10.71 2.28 -4.56
N VAL A 219 9.71 1.43 -4.35
CA VAL A 219 9.85 -0.02 -4.56
C VAL A 219 9.87 -0.41 -6.04
N GLY A 220 9.10 0.28 -6.87
CA GLY A 220 8.97 -0.03 -8.30
C GLY A 220 8.07 -1.23 -8.60
N PRO A 221 7.97 -1.63 -9.90
CA PRO A 221 7.17 -2.77 -10.32
C PRO A 221 7.71 -4.09 -9.77
N SER A 222 6.85 -5.11 -9.67
CA SER A 222 7.27 -6.45 -9.26
C SER A 222 8.17 -7.09 -10.32
N GLY A 223 9.26 -7.72 -9.85
CA GLY A 223 10.35 -8.17 -10.73
C GLY A 223 11.49 -7.15 -10.86
N GLY A 224 11.28 -5.88 -10.42
CA GLY A 224 12.37 -4.95 -10.15
C GLY A 224 13.12 -5.32 -8.87
N VAL A 225 14.39 -4.96 -8.81
CA VAL A 225 15.17 -5.09 -7.56
C VAL A 225 14.64 -4.06 -6.56
N ILE A 226 14.19 -4.51 -5.38
CA ILE A 226 13.90 -3.58 -4.28
C ILE A 226 15.23 -2.91 -3.91
N PRO A 227 15.34 -1.57 -3.94
CA PRO A 227 16.60 -0.89 -3.64
C PRO A 227 17.14 -1.33 -2.28
N GLY A 228 18.36 -1.82 -2.25
CA GLY A 228 19.08 -2.15 -1.03
C GLY A 228 19.67 -0.91 -0.35
N PRO A 229 20.20 -1.03 0.89
CA PRO A 229 20.93 0.05 1.53
C PRO A 229 22.14 0.45 0.68
N GLY A 230 22.13 1.65 0.11
CA GLY A 230 23.20 2.16 -0.76
C GLY A 230 22.87 2.22 -2.26
N ASP A 231 21.73 1.71 -2.68
CA ASP A 231 21.26 1.87 -4.06
C ASP A 231 20.52 3.21 -4.21
N ASP A 232 21.24 4.29 -4.34
CA ASP A 232 20.64 5.55 -4.75
C ASP A 232 20.03 5.39 -6.15
N PRO A 233 18.78 5.80 -6.40
CA PRO A 233 18.23 5.82 -7.74
C PRO A 233 19.14 6.69 -8.62
N PRO A 234 19.46 6.27 -9.85
CA PRO A 234 20.28 7.09 -10.72
C PRO A 234 19.64 8.46 -10.88
N ILE A 235 20.30 9.48 -10.37
CA ILE A 235 19.89 10.87 -10.57
C ILE A 235 19.91 11.06 -12.08
N GLY A 236 18.72 11.13 -12.70
CA GLY A 236 18.60 11.37 -14.12
C GLY A 236 19.32 12.67 -14.46
N PHE A 237 20.45 12.56 -15.12
CA PHE A 237 21.12 13.70 -15.73
C PHE A 237 20.14 14.31 -16.73
N ILE A 238 19.49 15.39 -16.33
CA ILE A 238 18.84 16.29 -17.27
C ILE A 238 19.98 16.94 -18.04
N GLY A 239 20.33 16.33 -19.17
CA GLY A 239 21.26 16.90 -20.12
C GLY A 239 20.71 18.25 -20.56
N ARG A 240 21.29 19.33 -20.06
CA ARG A 240 21.12 20.64 -20.67
C ARG A 240 21.73 20.53 -22.06
N GLY A 241 20.85 20.46 -23.07
CA GLY A 241 21.24 20.65 -24.45
C GLY A 241 21.92 22.01 -24.58
N ALA A 242 23.21 21.99 -24.86
CA ALA A 242 23.90 23.17 -25.31
C ALA A 242 23.37 23.50 -26.70
N GLY A 243 22.68 24.63 -26.82
CA GLY A 243 22.34 25.21 -28.11
C GLY A 243 23.60 25.66 -28.85
N TRP A 244 23.58 25.49 -30.14
CA TRP A 244 24.30 26.27 -31.14
C TRP A 244 23.29 27.04 -31.98
#